data_d75c89fc33f4cfd78fb7672027643796
#
_entry.id   d75c89fc33f4cfd78fb7672027643796
#
_cell.length_a   1.000
_cell.length_b   1.000
_cell.length_c   1.000
_cell.angle_alpha   90.00
_cell.angle_beta   90.00
_cell.angle_gamma   90.00
#
_symmetry.space_group_name_H-M   'P 1'
#
loop_
_entity.id
_entity.type
_entity.pdbx_description
1 polymer ?
#
loop_
_entity_poly.entity_id
_entity_poly.type
_entity_poly.pdbx_seq_one_letter_code
_entity_poly.pdbx_strand_id
1 'polypeptide(L)'
;MNPIRKFFDILFEYYGPQKWWPCQTGARWEIITGAILTQNTTWTNVEKAIGNLLSTEVMSPERVLATPDTDLQELIRPAGFFTQKCAYLNAMAAFMLERESAFEQSADVWALRKELLAVKGVGRETADSILLYAFNKPIFVIDAYTRRVAERHLHLDGTLHYEILQKIFMDALPGDVAIYNEYHALIVALGKESCHKAACGEICKSLLRLEKV
;
A
#
# COMPACT_ATOMS: atom_id res chain seq x y z
N MET A 1 -26.94 4.12 7.20
CA MET A 1 -25.72 4.21 6.37
C MET A 1 -24.75 3.15 6.87
N ASN A 2 -23.99 2.49 5.99
CA ASN A 2 -23.01 1.49 6.41
C ASN A 2 -21.91 2.17 7.25
N PRO A 3 -21.51 1.62 8.43
CA PRO A 3 -20.50 2.26 9.29
C PRO A 3 -19.16 2.55 8.60
N ILE A 4 -18.69 1.65 7.73
CA ILE A 4 -17.44 1.81 6.96
C ILE A 4 -17.55 3.02 6.03
N ARG A 5 -18.67 3.18 5.33
CA ARG A 5 -18.89 4.33 4.46
C ARG A 5 -19.02 5.63 5.27
N LYS A 6 -19.77 5.61 6.37
CA LYS A 6 -19.88 6.78 7.24
C LYS A 6 -18.51 7.22 7.76
N PHE A 7 -17.66 6.27 8.15
CA PHE A 7 -16.31 6.58 8.65
C PHE A 7 -15.41 7.15 7.56
N PHE A 8 -15.51 6.66 6.31
CA PHE A 8 -14.85 7.29 5.17
C PHE A 8 -15.24 8.78 5.03
N ASP A 9 -16.54 9.07 5.04
CA ASP A 9 -17.05 10.43 4.87
C ASP A 9 -16.54 11.36 6.00
N ILE A 10 -16.51 10.89 7.26
CA ILE A 10 -15.96 11.62 8.40
C ILE A 10 -14.45 11.91 8.23
N LEU A 11 -13.67 10.90 7.83
CA LEU A 11 -12.23 11.09 7.60
C LEU A 11 -11.96 12.03 6.45
N PHE A 12 -12.73 11.92 5.38
CA PHE A 12 -12.58 12.79 4.20
C PHE A 12 -12.93 14.24 4.52
N GLU A 13 -13.98 14.48 5.30
CA GLU A 13 -14.34 15.83 5.79
C GLU A 13 -13.23 16.42 6.68
N TYR A 14 -12.61 15.60 7.54
CA TYR A 14 -11.59 16.06 8.46
C TYR A 14 -10.23 16.32 7.79
N TYR A 15 -9.75 15.37 6.98
CA TYR A 15 -8.40 15.41 6.40
C TYR A 15 -8.35 16.00 4.98
N GLY A 16 -9.47 16.01 4.26
CA GLY A 16 -9.50 16.33 2.83
C GLY A 16 -8.78 15.29 1.96
N PRO A 17 -8.62 15.57 0.66
CA PRO A 17 -7.97 14.68 -0.30
C PRO A 17 -6.50 14.44 0.01
N GLN A 18 -6.06 13.17 0.07
CA GLN A 18 -4.71 12.78 0.48
C GLN A 18 -3.71 12.70 -0.68
N LYS A 19 -4.17 12.64 -1.92
CA LYS A 19 -3.32 12.52 -3.13
C LYS A 19 -2.30 11.37 -3.02
N TRP A 20 -2.76 10.23 -2.62
CA TRP A 20 -1.97 9.02 -2.46
C TRP A 20 -1.82 8.29 -3.81
N TRP A 21 -0.73 7.69 -4.19
CA TRP A 21 0.52 7.26 -3.55
C TRP A 21 1.58 8.37 -3.63
N PRO A 22 2.39 8.59 -2.55
CA PRO A 22 3.47 9.56 -2.59
C PRO A 22 4.63 9.02 -3.43
N CYS A 23 4.76 9.53 -4.66
CA CYS A 23 5.88 9.21 -5.55
C CYS A 23 6.48 10.49 -6.13
N GLN A 24 7.74 10.43 -6.58
CA GLN A 24 8.48 11.57 -7.10
C GLN A 24 8.29 11.74 -8.61
N THR A 25 8.22 10.62 -9.34
CA THR A 25 8.12 10.63 -10.80
C THR A 25 6.72 10.34 -11.33
N GLY A 26 5.86 9.74 -10.52
CA GLY A 26 4.57 9.21 -10.95
C GLY A 26 4.67 7.92 -11.78
N ALA A 27 5.87 7.38 -11.94
CA ALA A 27 6.08 6.16 -12.70
C ALA A 27 5.57 4.94 -11.93
N ARG A 28 4.92 4.03 -12.64
CA ARG A 28 4.40 2.77 -12.08
C ARG A 28 5.46 1.96 -11.35
N TRP A 29 6.66 1.86 -11.92
CA TRP A 29 7.74 1.12 -11.32
C TRP A 29 8.20 1.72 -9.98
N GLU A 30 8.15 3.03 -9.81
CA GLU A 30 8.41 3.67 -8.52
C GLU A 30 7.41 3.24 -7.46
N ILE A 31 6.12 3.16 -7.81
CA ILE A 31 5.06 2.69 -6.91
C ILE A 31 5.30 1.22 -6.51
N ILE A 32 5.61 0.37 -7.47
CA ILE A 32 5.93 -1.06 -7.24
C ILE A 32 7.16 -1.21 -6.32
N THR A 33 8.21 -0.47 -6.62
CA THR A 33 9.43 -0.42 -5.79
C THR A 33 9.11 0.04 -4.37
N GLY A 34 8.34 1.11 -4.22
CA GLY A 34 7.88 1.62 -2.94
C GLY A 34 7.09 0.60 -2.12
N ALA A 35 6.18 -0.14 -2.77
CA ALA A 35 5.40 -1.19 -2.12
C ALA A 35 6.27 -2.36 -1.60
N ILE A 36 7.36 -2.69 -2.29
CA ILE A 36 8.33 -3.70 -1.82
C ILE A 36 9.21 -3.14 -0.71
N LEU A 37 9.73 -1.93 -0.90
CA LEU A 37 10.67 -1.34 0.04
C LEU A 37 10.03 -0.93 1.37
N THR A 38 8.71 -0.66 1.42
CA THR A 38 8.01 -0.26 2.64
C THR A 38 7.79 -1.40 3.64
N GLN A 39 8.06 -2.65 3.25
CA GLN A 39 7.91 -3.81 4.14
C GLN A 39 8.80 -3.65 5.38
N ASN A 40 8.18 -3.65 6.56
CA ASN A 40 8.86 -3.56 7.87
C ASN A 40 9.82 -2.37 8.02
N THR A 41 9.50 -1.20 7.43
CA THR A 41 10.29 0.02 7.59
C THR A 41 9.39 1.26 7.58
N THR A 42 9.97 2.43 7.81
CA THR A 42 9.26 3.72 7.72
C THR A 42 9.32 4.28 6.31
N TRP A 43 8.29 5.06 5.93
CA TRP A 43 8.27 5.70 4.61
C TRP A 43 9.47 6.61 4.36
N THR A 44 9.95 7.34 5.38
CA THR A 44 11.16 8.17 5.28
C THR A 44 12.41 7.38 4.84
N ASN A 45 12.51 6.12 5.25
CA ASN A 45 13.60 5.25 4.82
C ASN A 45 13.41 4.79 3.36
N VAL A 46 12.16 4.56 2.96
CA VAL A 46 11.81 4.22 1.57
C VAL A 46 12.14 5.39 0.65
N GLU A 47 11.78 6.61 1.02
CA GLU A 47 12.09 7.83 0.25
C GLU A 47 13.60 7.99 0.01
N LYS A 48 14.44 7.72 1.01
CA LYS A 48 15.90 7.75 0.86
C LYS A 48 16.37 6.70 -0.15
N ALA A 49 15.85 5.48 -0.06
CA ALA A 49 16.23 4.41 -0.98
C ALA A 49 15.76 4.71 -2.43
N ILE A 50 14.53 5.21 -2.60
CA ILE A 50 14.02 5.66 -3.90
C ILE A 50 14.88 6.80 -4.46
N GLY A 51 15.23 7.79 -3.63
CA GLY A 51 16.13 8.88 -4.03
C GLY A 51 17.49 8.39 -4.53
N ASN A 52 18.08 7.38 -3.88
CA ASN A 52 19.31 6.75 -4.34
C ASN A 52 19.14 6.07 -5.71
N LEU A 53 18.06 5.30 -5.89
CA LEU A 53 17.77 4.62 -7.16
C LEU A 53 17.52 5.63 -8.30
N LEU A 54 16.83 6.73 -8.03
CA LEU A 54 16.58 7.79 -9.00
C LEU A 54 17.88 8.52 -9.39
N SER A 55 18.71 8.89 -8.41
CA SER A 55 19.97 9.63 -8.66
C SER A 55 21.01 8.82 -9.45
N THR A 56 20.89 7.50 -9.42
CA THR A 56 21.76 6.58 -10.17
C THR A 56 21.09 5.98 -11.42
N GLU A 57 19.90 6.47 -11.77
CA GLU A 57 19.11 6.01 -12.92
C GLU A 57 18.74 4.51 -12.88
N VAL A 58 18.66 3.91 -11.68
CA VAL A 58 18.31 2.49 -11.49
C VAL A 58 16.79 2.30 -11.26
N MET A 59 15.96 3.29 -11.62
CA MET A 59 14.50 3.26 -11.40
C MET A 59 13.73 2.72 -12.62
N SER A 60 14.12 1.55 -13.13
CA SER A 60 13.32 0.76 -14.07
C SER A 60 13.59 -0.74 -13.88
N PRO A 61 12.68 -1.64 -14.31
CA PRO A 61 12.92 -3.08 -14.22
C PRO A 61 14.22 -3.53 -14.89
N GLU A 62 14.51 -3.02 -16.10
CA GLU A 62 15.71 -3.35 -16.86
C GLU A 62 16.97 -2.90 -16.12
N ARG A 63 16.96 -1.68 -15.58
CA ARG A 63 18.10 -1.14 -14.85
C ARG A 63 18.34 -1.88 -13.54
N VAL A 64 17.28 -2.25 -12.82
CA VAL A 64 17.40 -3.09 -11.61
C VAL A 64 18.08 -4.40 -11.93
N LEU A 65 17.67 -5.12 -12.99
CA LEU A 65 18.26 -6.39 -13.39
C LEU A 65 19.69 -6.26 -13.93
N ALA A 66 20.04 -5.12 -14.50
CA ALA A 66 21.39 -4.84 -14.99
C ALA A 66 22.37 -4.41 -13.90
N THR A 67 21.88 -4.04 -12.71
CA THR A 67 22.69 -3.58 -11.59
C THR A 67 23.19 -4.77 -10.77
N PRO A 68 24.50 -4.88 -10.47
CA PRO A 68 25.01 -5.91 -9.58
C PRO A 68 24.30 -5.90 -8.22
N ASP A 69 24.01 -7.07 -7.65
CA ASP A 69 23.31 -7.20 -6.37
C ASP A 69 23.99 -6.39 -5.25
N THR A 70 25.30 -6.33 -5.21
CA THR A 70 26.07 -5.54 -4.23
C THR A 70 25.71 -4.06 -4.30
N ASP A 71 25.64 -3.52 -5.50
CA ASP A 71 25.38 -2.10 -5.75
C ASP A 71 23.91 -1.77 -5.47
N LEU A 72 22.98 -2.64 -5.93
CA LEU A 72 21.55 -2.50 -5.64
C LEU A 72 21.29 -2.54 -4.13
N GLN A 73 21.96 -3.44 -3.39
CA GLN A 73 21.86 -3.52 -1.93
C GLN A 73 22.32 -2.23 -1.24
N GLU A 74 23.40 -1.60 -1.71
CA GLU A 74 23.85 -0.32 -1.16
C GLU A 74 22.84 0.80 -1.41
N LEU A 75 22.27 0.89 -2.62
CA LEU A 75 21.27 1.90 -2.96
C LEU A 75 20.03 1.80 -2.07
N ILE A 76 19.57 0.57 -1.80
CA ILE A 76 18.34 0.34 -1.01
C ILE A 76 18.62 0.10 0.49
N ARG A 77 19.86 0.21 0.95
CA ARG A 77 20.27 0.02 2.36
C ARG A 77 19.42 0.81 3.36
N PRO A 78 19.02 2.06 3.09
CA PRO A 78 18.17 2.82 4.02
C PRO A 78 16.83 2.13 4.34
N ALA A 79 16.28 1.36 3.42
CA ALA A 79 15.01 0.65 3.63
C ALA A 79 15.10 -0.54 4.60
N GLY A 80 16.32 -0.97 5.00
CA GLY A 80 16.54 -2.15 5.83
C GLY A 80 16.26 -3.47 5.11
N PHE A 81 16.69 -4.59 5.69
CA PHE A 81 16.54 -5.92 5.07
C PHE A 81 16.98 -5.96 3.60
N PHE A 82 18.00 -5.17 3.26
CA PHE A 82 18.37 -4.83 1.90
C PHE A 82 18.78 -6.05 1.06
N THR A 83 19.45 -7.06 1.63
CA THR A 83 19.77 -8.31 0.91
C THR A 83 18.50 -9.04 0.46
N GLN A 84 17.51 -9.12 1.34
CA GLN A 84 16.24 -9.77 1.03
C GLN A 84 15.41 -8.94 0.04
N LYS A 85 15.35 -7.62 0.23
CA LYS A 85 14.62 -6.70 -0.66
C LYS A 85 15.25 -6.58 -2.04
N CYS A 86 16.58 -6.69 -2.15
CA CYS A 86 17.28 -6.80 -3.43
C CYS A 86 16.76 -8.02 -4.22
N ALA A 87 16.71 -9.19 -3.60
CA ALA A 87 16.17 -10.37 -4.25
C ALA A 87 14.67 -10.23 -4.62
N TYR A 88 13.89 -9.47 -3.84
CA TYR A 88 12.48 -9.21 -4.14
C TYR A 88 12.31 -8.25 -5.32
N LEU A 89 13.12 -7.19 -5.37
CA LEU A 89 13.13 -6.24 -6.50
C LEU A 89 13.55 -6.93 -7.80
N ASN A 90 14.59 -7.77 -7.78
CA ASN A 90 15.01 -8.55 -8.94
C ASN A 90 13.90 -9.49 -9.43
N ALA A 91 13.26 -10.22 -8.52
CA ALA A 91 12.14 -11.10 -8.87
C ALA A 91 10.96 -10.32 -9.47
N MET A 92 10.61 -9.18 -8.89
CA MET A 92 9.54 -8.32 -9.40
C MET A 92 9.90 -7.66 -10.72
N ALA A 93 11.15 -7.23 -10.91
CA ALA A 93 11.61 -6.66 -12.17
C ALA A 93 11.50 -7.66 -13.32
N ALA A 94 11.99 -8.88 -13.12
CA ALA A 94 11.88 -9.94 -14.11
C ALA A 94 10.39 -10.25 -14.43
N PHE A 95 9.55 -10.35 -13.41
CA PHE A 95 8.12 -10.58 -13.58
C PHE A 95 7.44 -9.46 -14.37
N MET A 96 7.73 -8.19 -14.07
CA MET A 96 7.08 -7.05 -14.74
C MET A 96 7.49 -6.93 -16.21
N LEU A 97 8.75 -7.21 -16.56
CA LEU A 97 9.18 -7.20 -17.98
C LEU A 97 8.37 -8.18 -18.85
N GLU A 98 7.90 -9.27 -18.26
CA GLU A 98 7.12 -10.27 -18.99
C GLU A 98 5.62 -10.00 -18.94
N ARG A 99 5.11 -9.39 -17.86
CA ARG A 99 3.70 -9.39 -17.53
C ARG A 99 3.02 -8.02 -17.49
N GLU A 100 3.75 -6.89 -17.48
CA GLU A 100 3.19 -5.56 -17.27
C GLU A 100 2.03 -5.24 -18.22
N SER A 101 2.18 -5.51 -19.51
CA SER A 101 1.14 -5.29 -20.52
C SER A 101 -0.15 -6.08 -20.23
N ALA A 102 -0.03 -7.31 -19.73
CA ALA A 102 -1.19 -8.10 -19.34
C ALA A 102 -1.91 -7.53 -18.11
N PHE A 103 -1.15 -6.97 -17.17
CA PHE A 103 -1.70 -6.28 -15.99
C PHE A 103 -2.47 -5.01 -16.36
N GLU A 104 -2.02 -4.28 -17.37
CA GLU A 104 -2.75 -3.12 -17.89
C GLU A 104 -4.09 -3.53 -18.51
N GLN A 105 -4.09 -4.54 -19.33
CA GLN A 105 -5.22 -4.93 -20.17
C GLN A 105 -6.27 -5.77 -19.43
N SER A 106 -5.88 -6.58 -18.44
CA SER A 106 -6.80 -7.47 -17.75
C SER A 106 -7.75 -6.73 -16.80
N ALA A 107 -9.02 -7.11 -16.83
CA ALA A 107 -10.03 -6.71 -15.85
C ALA A 107 -10.15 -7.70 -14.67
N ASP A 108 -9.57 -8.90 -14.77
CA ASP A 108 -9.64 -9.91 -13.71
C ASP A 108 -8.60 -9.64 -12.61
N VAL A 109 -9.00 -8.84 -11.64
CA VAL A 109 -8.16 -8.43 -10.51
C VAL A 109 -7.67 -9.63 -9.69
N TRP A 110 -8.50 -10.65 -9.54
CA TRP A 110 -8.17 -11.83 -8.72
C TRP A 110 -7.15 -12.73 -9.40
N ALA A 111 -7.24 -12.88 -10.74
CA ALA A 111 -6.20 -13.57 -11.51
C ALA A 111 -4.86 -12.85 -11.40
N LEU A 112 -4.82 -11.52 -11.59
CA LEU A 112 -3.61 -10.71 -11.44
C LEU A 112 -3.04 -10.80 -10.02
N ARG A 113 -3.89 -10.76 -8.99
CA ARG A 113 -3.49 -10.93 -7.60
C ARG A 113 -2.80 -12.27 -7.36
N LYS A 114 -3.35 -13.34 -7.90
CA LYS A 114 -2.78 -14.69 -7.80
C LYS A 114 -1.39 -14.76 -8.43
N GLU A 115 -1.18 -14.12 -9.57
CA GLU A 115 0.13 -14.03 -10.21
C GLU A 115 1.14 -13.28 -9.34
N LEU A 116 0.77 -12.11 -8.79
CA LEU A 116 1.64 -11.34 -7.89
C LEU A 116 2.01 -12.12 -6.64
N LEU A 117 1.08 -12.86 -6.05
CA LEU A 117 1.34 -13.66 -4.86
C LEU A 117 2.33 -14.83 -5.13
N ALA A 118 2.54 -15.21 -6.37
CA ALA A 118 3.56 -16.19 -6.75
C ALA A 118 4.97 -15.59 -6.88
N VAL A 119 5.10 -14.26 -6.93
CA VAL A 119 6.39 -13.57 -7.00
C VAL A 119 7.06 -13.61 -5.62
N LYS A 120 8.35 -13.96 -5.60
CA LYS A 120 9.13 -14.03 -4.36
C LYS A 120 9.08 -12.70 -3.59
N GLY A 121 8.67 -12.76 -2.33
CA GLY A 121 8.63 -11.61 -1.44
C GLY A 121 7.36 -10.76 -1.52
N VAL A 122 6.40 -11.14 -2.34
CA VAL A 122 5.11 -10.46 -2.47
C VAL A 122 4.07 -11.14 -1.58
N GLY A 123 3.71 -10.46 -0.51
CA GLY A 123 2.57 -10.83 0.33
C GLY A 123 1.27 -10.17 -0.13
N ARG A 124 0.17 -10.46 0.57
CA ARG A 124 -1.18 -9.97 0.25
C ARG A 124 -1.25 -8.43 0.20
N GLU A 125 -0.71 -7.77 1.22
CA GLU A 125 -0.67 -6.31 1.31
C GLU A 125 0.13 -5.69 0.15
N THR A 126 1.30 -6.26 -0.18
CA THR A 126 2.13 -5.79 -1.29
C THR A 126 1.46 -6.02 -2.64
N ALA A 127 0.84 -7.19 -2.86
CA ALA A 127 0.11 -7.49 -4.09
C ALA A 127 -1.05 -6.51 -4.31
N ASP A 128 -1.86 -6.30 -3.26
CA ASP A 128 -3.03 -5.43 -3.33
C ASP A 128 -2.62 -3.95 -3.47
N SER A 129 -1.52 -3.52 -2.83
CA SER A 129 -0.95 -2.18 -3.02
C SER A 129 -0.48 -1.97 -4.48
N ILE A 130 0.21 -2.94 -5.07
CA ILE A 130 0.63 -2.88 -6.47
C ILE A 130 -0.60 -2.78 -7.39
N LEU A 131 -1.61 -3.61 -7.18
CA LEU A 131 -2.82 -3.59 -8.00
C LEU A 131 -3.58 -2.27 -7.89
N LEU A 132 -3.80 -1.77 -6.68
CA LEU A 132 -4.54 -0.54 -6.46
C LEU A 132 -3.80 0.69 -6.99
N TYR A 133 -2.52 0.85 -6.59
CA TYR A 133 -1.80 2.10 -6.80
C TYR A 133 -1.01 2.15 -8.12
N ALA A 134 -0.44 1.02 -8.56
CA ALA A 134 0.33 0.99 -9.81
C ALA A 134 -0.52 0.66 -11.04
N PHE A 135 -1.57 -0.15 -10.87
CA PHE A 135 -2.40 -0.61 -11.99
C PHE A 135 -3.85 -0.11 -11.95
N ASN A 136 -4.22 0.71 -10.98
CA ASN A 136 -5.59 1.25 -10.83
C ASN A 136 -6.66 0.14 -10.85
N LYS A 137 -6.42 -0.96 -10.16
CA LYS A 137 -7.39 -2.05 -10.05
C LYS A 137 -8.21 -1.92 -8.76
N PRO A 138 -9.54 -2.15 -8.80
CA PRO A 138 -10.41 -1.96 -7.66
C PRO A 138 -10.26 -3.09 -6.63
N ILE A 139 -9.22 -3.01 -5.81
CA ILE A 139 -8.95 -3.90 -4.69
C ILE A 139 -8.58 -3.09 -3.45
N PHE A 140 -9.13 -3.44 -2.28
CA PHE A 140 -8.87 -2.70 -1.05
C PHE A 140 -7.65 -3.26 -0.31
N VAL A 141 -6.78 -2.39 0.18
CA VAL A 141 -5.56 -2.79 0.91
C VAL A 141 -5.84 -2.88 2.42
N ILE A 142 -5.41 -3.98 3.04
CA ILE A 142 -5.49 -4.19 4.49
C ILE A 142 -4.08 -4.20 5.08
N ASP A 143 -3.66 -3.07 5.60
CA ASP A 143 -2.39 -2.91 6.30
C ASP A 143 -2.58 -2.91 7.83
N ALA A 144 -1.51 -2.70 8.57
CA ALA A 144 -1.54 -2.63 10.03
C ALA A 144 -2.35 -1.42 10.56
N TYR A 145 -2.44 -0.33 9.80
CA TYR A 145 -3.27 0.82 10.15
C TYR A 145 -4.75 0.49 9.96
N THR A 146 -5.09 -0.11 8.82
CA THR A 146 -6.45 -0.55 8.49
C THR A 146 -7.00 -1.50 9.56
N ARG A 147 -6.21 -2.50 9.97
CA ARG A 147 -6.61 -3.44 11.05
C ARG A 147 -6.91 -2.72 12.35
N ARG A 148 -6.02 -1.82 12.76
CA ARG A 148 -6.16 -1.08 14.03
C ARG A 148 -7.36 -0.13 14.00
N VAL A 149 -7.59 0.54 12.88
CA VAL A 149 -8.75 1.42 12.69
C VAL A 149 -10.03 0.60 12.66
N ALA A 150 -10.05 -0.52 11.95
CA ALA A 150 -11.18 -1.45 11.90
C ALA A 150 -11.60 -1.92 13.30
N GLU A 151 -10.63 -2.32 14.13
CA GLU A 151 -10.87 -2.76 15.49
C GLU A 151 -11.39 -1.64 16.39
N ARG A 152 -10.76 -0.46 16.35
CA ARG A 152 -11.03 0.61 17.33
C ARG A 152 -12.20 1.51 16.98
N HIS A 153 -12.43 1.70 15.67
CA HIS A 153 -13.40 2.68 15.18
C HIS A 153 -14.61 2.02 14.48
N LEU A 154 -14.43 0.84 13.91
CA LEU A 154 -15.51 0.13 13.21
C LEU A 154 -16.01 -1.10 13.97
N HIS A 155 -15.45 -1.38 15.16
CA HIS A 155 -15.79 -2.52 16.00
C HIS A 155 -15.72 -3.89 15.28
N LEU A 156 -14.81 -3.99 14.31
CA LEU A 156 -14.51 -5.24 13.62
C LEU A 156 -13.37 -5.97 14.35
N ASP A 157 -13.38 -7.29 14.33
CA ASP A 157 -12.27 -8.06 14.89
C ASP A 157 -11.00 -7.88 14.05
N GLY A 158 -10.01 -7.19 14.61
CA GLY A 158 -8.72 -6.91 13.95
C GLY A 158 -7.88 -8.17 13.69
N THR A 159 -8.24 -9.33 14.28
CA THR A 159 -7.55 -10.62 14.09
C THR A 159 -8.08 -11.41 12.90
N LEU A 160 -9.15 -10.96 12.26
CA LEU A 160 -9.73 -11.59 11.07
C LEU A 160 -8.66 -11.86 10.00
N HIS A 161 -8.82 -12.95 9.27
CA HIS A 161 -7.98 -13.21 8.09
C HIS A 161 -8.05 -12.04 7.12
N TYR A 162 -6.93 -11.79 6.43
CA TYR A 162 -6.79 -10.66 5.51
C TYR A 162 -7.95 -10.55 4.53
N GLU A 163 -8.28 -11.64 3.87
CA GLU A 163 -9.33 -11.70 2.83
C GLU A 163 -10.73 -11.45 3.40
N ILE A 164 -10.98 -11.85 4.63
CA ILE A 164 -12.27 -11.62 5.28
C ILE A 164 -12.44 -10.13 5.57
N LEU A 165 -11.43 -9.50 6.17
CA LEU A 165 -11.48 -8.07 6.45
C LEU A 165 -11.54 -7.24 5.16
N GLN A 166 -10.75 -7.61 4.16
CA GLN A 166 -10.79 -7.00 2.82
C GLN A 166 -12.18 -7.06 2.20
N LYS A 167 -12.81 -8.24 2.25
CA LYS A 167 -14.16 -8.42 1.72
C LYS A 167 -15.18 -7.54 2.44
N ILE A 168 -15.10 -7.39 3.75
CA ILE A 168 -15.98 -6.52 4.54
C ILE A 168 -15.88 -5.06 4.05
N PHE A 169 -14.66 -4.54 3.81
CA PHE A 169 -14.47 -3.20 3.27
C PHE A 169 -15.00 -3.08 1.82
N MET A 170 -14.69 -4.06 0.99
CA MET A 170 -15.10 -4.04 -0.42
C MET A 170 -16.63 -4.18 -0.59
N ASP A 171 -17.30 -4.98 0.23
CA ASP A 171 -18.77 -5.11 0.20
C ASP A 171 -19.48 -3.83 0.70
N ALA A 172 -18.82 -3.04 1.54
CA ALA A 172 -19.38 -1.84 2.14
C ALA A 172 -19.22 -0.57 1.28
N LEU A 173 -18.36 -0.62 0.27
CA LEU A 173 -17.96 0.51 -0.56
C LEU A 173 -18.29 0.23 -2.04
N PRO A 174 -18.51 1.27 -2.86
CA PRO A 174 -18.50 1.08 -4.31
C PRO A 174 -17.18 0.46 -4.76
N GLY A 175 -17.19 -0.41 -5.75
CA GLY A 175 -15.99 -0.98 -6.35
C GLY A 175 -15.21 0.06 -7.19
N ASP A 176 -14.82 1.16 -6.58
CA ASP A 176 -14.21 2.33 -7.21
C ASP A 176 -12.77 2.51 -6.72
N VAL A 177 -11.84 2.60 -7.67
CA VAL A 177 -10.39 2.74 -7.42
C VAL A 177 -10.09 4.02 -6.64
N ALA A 178 -10.74 5.14 -6.98
CA ALA A 178 -10.47 6.42 -6.32
C ALA A 178 -10.94 6.39 -4.86
N ILE A 179 -12.08 5.75 -4.59
CA ILE A 179 -12.59 5.59 -3.22
C ILE A 179 -11.67 4.67 -2.41
N TYR A 180 -11.22 3.56 -2.98
CA TYR A 180 -10.32 2.64 -2.27
C TYR A 180 -8.96 3.27 -1.97
N ASN A 181 -8.40 3.97 -2.96
CA ASN A 181 -7.14 4.71 -2.81
C ASN A 181 -7.26 5.76 -1.71
N GLU A 182 -8.26 6.64 -1.80
CA GLU A 182 -8.46 7.73 -0.86
C GLU A 182 -8.75 7.22 0.55
N TYR A 183 -9.61 6.21 0.69
CA TYR A 183 -9.95 5.69 2.02
C TYR A 183 -8.74 5.05 2.72
N HIS A 184 -7.95 4.26 1.99
CA HIS A 184 -6.73 3.69 2.57
C HIS A 184 -5.75 4.79 2.98
N ALA A 185 -5.58 5.82 2.16
CA ALA A 185 -4.73 6.96 2.48
C ALA A 185 -5.19 7.71 3.75
N LEU A 186 -6.49 7.95 3.90
CA LEU A 186 -7.10 8.56 5.08
C LEU A 186 -6.89 7.71 6.34
N ILE A 187 -7.03 6.38 6.24
CA ILE A 187 -6.75 5.45 7.33
C ILE A 187 -5.28 5.53 7.74
N VAL A 188 -4.36 5.58 6.78
CA VAL A 188 -2.92 5.74 7.04
C VAL A 188 -2.63 7.08 7.71
N ALA A 189 -3.25 8.18 7.25
CA ALA A 189 -3.11 9.50 7.86
C ALA A 189 -3.55 9.48 9.33
N LEU A 190 -4.76 8.99 9.62
CA LEU A 190 -5.25 8.84 10.99
C LEU A 190 -4.33 7.94 11.84
N GLY A 191 -3.85 6.84 11.25
CA GLY A 191 -2.99 5.88 11.93
C GLY A 191 -1.61 6.45 12.30
N LYS A 192 -1.09 7.36 11.49
CA LYS A 192 0.19 8.06 11.74
C LYS A 192 0.01 9.19 12.76
N GLU A 193 -1.07 9.96 12.66
CA GLU A 193 -1.25 11.17 13.44
C GLU A 193 -1.86 10.91 14.83
N SER A 194 -2.84 10.04 14.95
CA SER A 194 -3.64 9.91 16.17
C SER A 194 -3.96 8.49 16.60
N CYS A 195 -4.16 7.54 15.67
CA CYS A 195 -4.46 6.16 16.02
C CYS A 195 -3.17 5.34 16.21
N HIS A 196 -2.42 5.62 17.26
CA HIS A 196 -1.14 4.95 17.54
C HIS A 196 -1.32 3.54 18.12
N LYS A 197 -0.24 2.71 18.07
CA LYS A 197 -0.27 1.33 18.63
C LYS A 197 -0.68 1.30 20.11
N ALA A 198 -0.13 2.21 20.91
CA ALA A 198 -0.38 2.23 22.37
C ALA A 198 -1.77 2.76 22.73
N ALA A 199 -2.24 3.83 22.09
CA ALA A 199 -3.51 4.47 22.40
C ALA A 199 -4.01 5.37 21.26
N CYS A 200 -5.30 5.71 21.31
CA CYS A 200 -5.89 6.76 20.48
C CYS A 200 -5.56 8.15 21.04
N GLY A 201 -5.14 9.07 20.18
CA GLY A 201 -4.99 10.49 20.47
C GLY A 201 -6.33 11.25 20.43
N GLU A 202 -6.26 12.58 20.55
CA GLU A 202 -7.46 13.44 20.64
C GLU A 202 -8.32 13.43 19.39
N ILE A 203 -7.71 13.37 18.19
CA ILE A 203 -8.45 13.29 16.91
C ILE A 203 -9.33 12.04 16.89
N CYS A 204 -8.76 10.87 17.20
CA CYS A 204 -9.51 9.63 17.30
C CYS A 204 -10.68 9.75 18.25
N LYS A 205 -10.48 10.36 19.42
CA LYS A 205 -11.52 10.53 20.42
C LYS A 205 -12.64 11.49 19.95
N SER A 206 -12.29 12.53 19.21
CA SER A 206 -13.27 13.44 18.62
C SER A 206 -14.11 12.78 17.53
N LEU A 207 -13.47 12.01 16.66
CA LEU A 207 -14.14 11.25 15.60
C LEU A 207 -15.11 10.20 16.18
N LEU A 208 -14.72 9.47 17.24
CA LEU A 208 -15.59 8.52 17.95
C LEU A 208 -16.82 9.18 18.61
N ARG A 209 -16.75 10.48 18.94
CA ARG A 209 -17.92 11.21 19.44
C ARG A 209 -18.92 11.53 18.33
N LEU A 210 -18.46 11.78 17.13
CA LEU A 210 -19.30 12.04 15.96
C LEU A 210 -20.07 10.78 15.50
N GLU A 211 -19.55 9.58 15.77
CA GLU A 211 -20.22 8.32 15.45
C GLU A 211 -21.46 8.05 16.34
N LYS A 212 -21.53 8.69 17.52
CA LYS A 212 -22.62 8.49 18.53
C LYS A 212 -23.80 9.44 18.35
N VAL A 213 -23.76 10.36 17.39
CA VAL A 213 -24.83 11.27 17.00
C VAL A 213 -25.50 10.76 15.72
#